data_b89af519670a3a55102f6c157663bd49
#
_entry.id   b89af519670a3a55102f6c157663bd49
#
_cell.length_a   1.000
_cell.length_b   1.000
_cell.length_c   1.000
_cell.angle_alpha   90.00
_cell.angle_beta   90.00
_cell.angle_gamma   90.00
#
_symmetry.space_group_name_H-M   'P 1'
#
loop_
_entity.id
_entity.type
_entity.pdbx_description
1 polymer ?
#
loop_
_entity_poly.entity_id
_entity_poly.type
_entity_poly.pdbx_seq_one_letter_code
_entity_poly.pdbx_strand_id
1 'polypeptide(L)'
;MENRGISKLDLKRRNRMQILRVIRESGPISRVDVASALEITRAAVTIITNEMIEEGVLVEIGEAPVNTEKLQKGRRKILIDINENSRFALGATVDEKEVSIGLTNLNSDILDKSSMVIDDRTTSKDIINYIIKTCNEMIENSELTKDKVLGLGVGVVPSMWGKLKIFYKDGILDFTNFIDKLSGGLEVDIHCGNAIGLMALANNEFRTANGYQTNQVFLYNGNQVNLAIINKNELSSDYVSYTSTIERYIVCPNGKSFEGYPNGSVKAELSRTAIINAFNDIYSKDKTPVLYEITEGDKSKINPDRVFMALMRGDEAVKTLVDDIIAKYTVLINNLAISHFAKKIVLHNFHLNEKQFDYCKREMIRLVSEEIADRVVLSKLDGKNNFLGGCALIIQDNFYVKGGMQ
;
A
#
# COMPACT_ATOMS: atom_id res chain seq x y z
N MET A 1 -13.26 33.33 -12.73
CA MET A 1 -13.45 32.40 -11.58
C MET A 1 -14.59 32.97 -10.74
N GLU A 2 -15.78 32.38 -10.84
CA GLU A 2 -16.93 32.80 -10.02
C GLU A 2 -16.65 32.44 -8.55
N ASN A 3 -16.74 33.47 -7.70
CA ASN A 3 -16.71 33.38 -6.26
C ASN A 3 -18.01 32.66 -5.78
N ARG A 4 -18.10 31.35 -5.91
CA ARG A 4 -19.17 30.56 -5.27
C ARG A 4 -18.89 30.53 -3.77
N GLY A 5 -19.75 31.24 -3.02
CA GLY A 5 -19.72 31.18 -1.56
C GLY A 5 -19.80 29.75 -1.08
N ILE A 6 -19.01 29.40 -0.02
CA ILE A 6 -19.01 28.07 0.60
C ILE A 6 -20.42 27.76 1.09
N SER A 7 -21.03 26.69 0.59
CA SER A 7 -22.36 26.28 1.02
C SER A 7 -22.33 25.77 2.48
N LYS A 8 -23.49 25.85 3.19
CA LYS A 8 -23.60 25.25 4.54
C LYS A 8 -23.24 23.77 4.54
N LEU A 9 -23.55 23.06 3.45
CA LEU A 9 -23.26 21.63 3.29
C LEU A 9 -21.75 21.40 3.15
N ASP A 10 -21.05 22.23 2.38
CA ASP A 10 -19.61 22.14 2.22
C ASP A 10 -18.87 22.41 3.54
N LEU A 11 -19.34 23.40 4.31
CA LEU A 11 -18.80 23.67 5.65
C LEU A 11 -19.03 22.51 6.61
N LYS A 12 -20.23 21.92 6.60
CA LYS A 12 -20.56 20.74 7.41
C LYS A 12 -19.64 19.57 7.04
N ARG A 13 -19.53 19.26 5.75
CA ARG A 13 -18.64 18.21 5.24
C ARG A 13 -17.19 18.44 5.69
N ARG A 14 -16.67 19.65 5.52
CA ARG A 14 -15.30 20.00 5.91
C ARG A 14 -15.04 19.79 7.41
N ASN A 15 -15.96 20.23 8.27
CA ASN A 15 -15.83 20.07 9.71
C ASN A 15 -15.85 18.57 10.10
N ARG A 16 -16.75 17.79 9.50
CA ARG A 16 -16.81 16.33 9.73
C ARG A 16 -15.54 15.62 9.29
N MET A 17 -15.00 15.97 8.10
CA MET A 17 -13.72 15.47 7.63
C MET A 17 -12.59 15.74 8.63
N GLN A 18 -12.50 16.97 9.14
CA GLN A 18 -11.46 17.34 10.11
C GLN A 18 -11.61 16.57 11.42
N ILE A 19 -12.83 16.40 11.91
CA ILE A 19 -13.13 15.61 13.12
C ILE A 19 -12.71 14.14 12.92
N LEU A 20 -13.14 13.51 11.82
CA LEU A 20 -12.76 12.13 11.49
C LEU A 20 -11.25 11.96 11.39
N ARG A 21 -10.56 12.94 10.79
CA ARG A 21 -9.11 12.92 10.70
C ARG A 21 -8.43 12.95 12.08
N VAL A 22 -8.87 13.87 12.96
CA VAL A 22 -8.33 13.96 14.32
C VAL A 22 -8.56 12.67 15.09
N ILE A 23 -9.78 12.09 15.01
CA ILE A 23 -10.09 10.83 15.69
C ILE A 23 -9.21 9.69 15.14
N ARG A 24 -9.06 9.59 13.82
CA ARG A 24 -8.22 8.56 13.20
C ARG A 24 -6.74 8.67 13.61
N GLU A 25 -6.21 9.89 13.69
CA GLU A 25 -4.80 10.14 14.03
C GLU A 25 -4.51 9.94 15.52
N SER A 26 -5.48 10.22 16.39
CA SER A 26 -5.30 10.20 17.86
C SER A 26 -5.82 8.93 18.51
N GLY A 27 -6.63 8.12 17.82
CA GLY A 27 -7.45 7.06 18.40
C GLY A 27 -8.62 7.63 19.20
N PRO A 28 -9.16 6.88 20.17
CA PRO A 28 -10.25 7.36 21.00
C PRO A 28 -9.92 8.66 21.71
N ILE A 29 -10.73 9.70 21.49
CA ILE A 29 -10.45 11.08 21.92
C ILE A 29 -11.71 11.75 22.47
N SER A 30 -11.58 12.70 23.40
CA SER A 30 -12.74 13.43 23.91
C SER A 30 -13.13 14.60 23.01
N ARG A 31 -14.43 14.97 23.01
CA ARG A 31 -14.93 16.15 22.28
C ARG A 31 -14.17 17.45 22.62
N VAL A 32 -13.70 17.56 23.87
CA VAL A 32 -12.91 18.73 24.32
C VAL A 32 -11.55 18.75 23.65
N ASP A 33 -10.90 17.60 23.53
CA ASP A 33 -9.58 17.50 22.92
C ASP A 33 -9.67 17.66 21.38
N VAL A 34 -10.75 17.15 20.73
CA VAL A 34 -11.07 17.44 19.33
C VAL A 34 -11.24 18.94 19.11
N ALA A 35 -12.02 19.64 19.99
CA ALA A 35 -12.22 21.08 19.88
C ALA A 35 -10.90 21.86 20.01
N SER A 36 -10.02 21.42 20.90
CA SER A 36 -8.68 22.00 21.08
C SER A 36 -7.78 21.75 19.85
N ALA A 37 -7.78 20.54 19.30
CA ALA A 37 -6.96 20.18 18.14
C ALA A 37 -7.35 20.92 16.85
N LEU A 38 -8.66 21.24 16.71
CA LEU A 38 -9.20 21.92 15.52
C LEU A 38 -9.38 23.42 15.71
N GLU A 39 -9.11 23.96 16.91
CA GLU A 39 -9.29 25.37 17.27
C GLU A 39 -10.75 25.87 17.01
N ILE A 40 -11.75 24.99 17.22
CA ILE A 40 -13.16 25.31 17.11
C ILE A 40 -13.88 25.23 18.45
N THR A 41 -15.11 25.76 18.54
CA THR A 41 -15.84 25.80 19.80
C THR A 41 -16.30 24.41 20.23
N ARG A 42 -16.30 24.13 21.55
CA ARG A 42 -16.81 22.85 22.10
C ARG A 42 -18.26 22.59 21.72
N ALA A 43 -19.08 23.65 21.63
CA ALA A 43 -20.48 23.54 21.24
C ALA A 43 -20.60 23.04 19.79
N ALA A 44 -19.81 23.58 18.87
CA ALA A 44 -19.80 23.10 17.47
C ALA A 44 -19.39 21.64 17.37
N VAL A 45 -18.30 21.24 18.05
CA VAL A 45 -17.87 19.82 18.05
C VAL A 45 -18.96 18.92 18.63
N THR A 46 -19.61 19.33 19.74
CA THR A 46 -20.66 18.54 20.38
C THR A 46 -21.85 18.32 19.42
N ILE A 47 -22.31 19.35 18.73
CA ILE A 47 -23.42 19.25 17.78
C ILE A 47 -23.05 18.28 16.64
N ILE A 48 -21.87 18.48 16.02
CA ILE A 48 -21.44 17.67 14.86
C ILE A 48 -21.22 16.21 15.28
N THR A 49 -20.54 15.96 16.40
CA THR A 49 -20.28 14.58 16.85
C THR A 49 -21.54 13.85 17.31
N ASN A 50 -22.52 14.56 17.89
CA ASN A 50 -23.80 13.93 18.24
C ASN A 50 -24.57 13.52 16.98
N GLU A 51 -24.64 14.37 15.95
CA GLU A 51 -25.21 13.98 14.66
C GLU A 51 -24.49 12.73 14.08
N MET A 52 -23.14 12.71 14.13
CA MET A 52 -22.37 11.58 13.62
C MET A 52 -22.58 10.29 14.43
N ILE A 53 -22.87 10.39 15.72
CA ILE A 53 -23.21 9.26 16.58
C ILE A 53 -24.64 8.77 16.26
N GLU A 54 -25.60 9.67 16.09
CA GLU A 54 -26.98 9.33 15.69
C GLU A 54 -27.01 8.62 14.31
N GLU A 55 -26.14 9.03 13.39
CA GLU A 55 -25.95 8.39 12.09
C GLU A 55 -25.13 7.07 12.16
N GLY A 56 -24.62 6.72 13.34
CA GLY A 56 -23.80 5.52 13.56
C GLY A 56 -22.37 5.59 13.01
N VAL A 57 -21.91 6.78 12.58
CA VAL A 57 -20.53 7.00 12.06
C VAL A 57 -19.51 7.02 13.18
N LEU A 58 -19.87 7.60 14.33
CA LEU A 58 -19.05 7.59 15.55
C LEU A 58 -19.74 6.78 16.64
N VAL A 59 -18.97 6.37 17.64
CA VAL A 59 -19.44 5.65 18.82
C VAL A 59 -18.79 6.21 20.08
N GLU A 60 -19.54 6.25 21.19
CA GLU A 60 -18.98 6.52 22.53
C GLU A 60 -18.44 5.23 23.12
N ILE A 61 -17.15 5.21 23.47
CA ILE A 61 -16.46 4.01 23.99
C ILE A 61 -16.28 4.03 25.51
N GLY A 62 -16.78 5.06 26.18
CA GLY A 62 -16.78 5.17 27.63
C GLY A 62 -15.91 6.29 28.18
N GLU A 63 -15.68 6.27 29.49
CA GLU A 63 -14.90 7.30 30.19
C GLU A 63 -13.38 7.11 29.99
N ALA A 64 -12.66 8.21 29.85
CA ALA A 64 -11.21 8.20 29.79
C ALA A 64 -10.58 7.49 31.01
N PRO A 65 -9.50 6.70 30.84
CA PRO A 65 -8.80 6.05 31.94
C PRO A 65 -8.29 7.09 32.96
N VAL A 66 -8.28 6.70 34.23
CA VAL A 66 -7.83 7.58 35.31
C VAL A 66 -6.30 7.76 35.19
N ASN A 67 -5.87 9.00 34.98
CA ASN A 67 -4.45 9.30 35.13
C ASN A 67 -4.17 9.43 36.63
N THR A 68 -3.53 8.43 37.25
CA THR A 68 -3.20 8.37 38.67
C THR A 68 -2.17 9.42 39.10
N GLU A 69 -1.44 10.02 38.16
CA GLU A 69 -0.43 11.03 38.42
C GLU A 69 -0.99 12.47 38.54
N LYS A 70 -2.21 12.70 38.07
CA LYS A 70 -2.89 14.00 38.15
C LYS A 70 -4.29 13.82 38.74
N LEU A 71 -4.49 14.20 39.99
CA LEU A 71 -5.82 14.31 40.62
C LEU A 71 -6.67 15.32 39.83
N GLN A 72 -7.37 14.85 38.78
CA GLN A 72 -8.31 15.69 38.05
C GLN A 72 -9.62 15.78 38.87
N LYS A 73 -9.90 16.94 39.44
CA LYS A 73 -11.21 17.29 39.98
C LYS A 73 -12.15 17.61 38.81
N GLY A 74 -13.18 16.81 38.60
CA GLY A 74 -14.21 17.06 37.59
C GLY A 74 -14.84 15.77 37.02
N ARG A 75 -15.91 15.94 36.23
CA ARG A 75 -16.54 14.84 35.51
C ARG A 75 -15.57 14.27 34.48
N ARG A 76 -15.44 12.95 34.40
CA ARG A 76 -14.58 12.26 33.44
C ARG A 76 -15.01 12.57 32.01
N LYS A 77 -14.02 12.67 31.13
CA LYS A 77 -14.24 12.88 29.70
C LYS A 77 -14.76 11.60 29.06
N ILE A 78 -15.83 11.70 28.28
CA ILE A 78 -16.32 10.60 27.44
C ILE A 78 -15.50 10.60 26.14
N LEU A 79 -14.95 9.44 25.80
CA LEU A 79 -14.20 9.23 24.57
C LEU A 79 -15.14 8.81 23.43
N ILE A 80 -14.85 9.32 22.24
CA ILE A 80 -15.52 8.95 21.00
C ILE A 80 -14.49 8.35 20.03
N ASP A 81 -14.95 7.42 19.21
CA ASP A 81 -14.15 6.80 18.16
C ASP A 81 -15.01 6.58 16.89
N ILE A 82 -14.34 6.26 15.78
CA ILE A 82 -15.01 5.87 14.54
C ILE A 82 -15.66 4.50 14.77
N ASN A 83 -16.92 4.36 14.38
CA ASN A 83 -17.59 3.06 14.35
C ASN A 83 -17.08 2.26 13.14
N GLU A 84 -16.13 1.37 13.39
CA GLU A 84 -15.41 0.60 12.36
C GLU A 84 -16.36 -0.24 11.48
N ASN A 85 -17.50 -0.65 12.02
CA ASN A 85 -18.51 -1.46 11.33
C ASN A 85 -19.69 -0.64 10.77
N SER A 86 -19.56 0.69 10.73
CA SER A 86 -20.61 1.55 10.15
C SER A 86 -20.67 1.46 8.63
N ARG A 87 -19.55 1.20 7.97
CA ARG A 87 -19.40 1.07 6.51
C ARG A 87 -18.36 0.01 6.18
N PHE A 88 -18.43 -0.49 4.94
CA PHE A 88 -17.57 -1.55 4.41
C PHE A 88 -17.03 -1.16 3.04
N ALA A 89 -15.87 -1.70 2.70
CA ALA A 89 -15.20 -1.41 1.44
C ALA A 89 -14.81 -2.71 0.72
N LEU A 90 -15.09 -2.78 -0.57
CA LEU A 90 -14.53 -3.79 -1.46
C LEU A 90 -13.22 -3.27 -2.04
N GLY A 91 -12.24 -4.13 -2.11
CA GLY A 91 -10.96 -3.85 -2.76
C GLY A 91 -10.57 -4.97 -3.70
N ALA A 92 -9.96 -4.61 -4.82
CA ALA A 92 -9.37 -5.58 -5.73
C ALA A 92 -7.97 -5.13 -6.17
N THR A 93 -7.09 -6.09 -6.40
CA THR A 93 -5.81 -5.85 -7.09
C THR A 93 -5.66 -6.83 -8.22
N VAL A 94 -5.29 -6.31 -9.39
CA VAL A 94 -4.96 -7.11 -10.57
C VAL A 94 -3.45 -7.00 -10.81
N ASP A 95 -2.73 -8.08 -10.58
CA ASP A 95 -1.31 -8.22 -10.95
C ASP A 95 -1.09 -9.28 -12.03
N GLU A 96 0.16 -9.60 -12.35
CA GLU A 96 0.48 -10.54 -13.43
C GLU A 96 0.16 -11.99 -13.09
N LYS A 97 0.00 -12.31 -11.81
CA LYS A 97 -0.16 -13.68 -11.31
C LYS A 97 -1.56 -13.97 -10.84
N GLU A 98 -2.23 -12.96 -10.28
CA GLU A 98 -3.54 -13.15 -9.68
C GLU A 98 -4.40 -11.88 -9.69
N VAL A 99 -5.71 -12.10 -9.57
CA VAL A 99 -6.66 -11.10 -9.13
C VAL A 99 -6.99 -11.43 -7.68
N SER A 100 -6.66 -10.54 -6.76
CA SER A 100 -7.03 -10.65 -5.35
C SER A 100 -8.16 -9.68 -5.03
N ILE A 101 -9.15 -10.13 -4.28
CA ILE A 101 -10.33 -9.34 -3.89
C ILE A 101 -10.60 -9.54 -2.40
N GLY A 102 -11.09 -8.52 -1.73
CA GLY A 102 -11.54 -8.65 -0.35
C GLY A 102 -12.55 -7.59 0.06
N LEU A 103 -13.28 -7.91 1.11
CA LEU A 103 -14.24 -7.06 1.80
C LEU A 103 -13.69 -6.73 3.19
N THR A 104 -13.72 -5.46 3.56
CA THR A 104 -13.22 -4.98 4.87
C THR A 104 -14.19 -4.02 5.53
N ASN A 105 -14.06 -3.85 6.84
CA ASN A 105 -14.62 -2.72 7.57
C ASN A 105 -13.74 -1.46 7.43
N LEU A 106 -14.10 -0.36 8.08
CA LEU A 106 -13.33 0.90 8.03
C LEU A 106 -11.94 0.81 8.69
N ASN A 107 -11.71 -0.18 9.54
CA ASN A 107 -10.42 -0.45 10.17
C ASN A 107 -9.54 -1.39 9.33
N SER A 108 -10.06 -1.83 8.16
CA SER A 108 -9.42 -2.80 7.27
C SER A 108 -9.30 -4.21 7.84
N ASP A 109 -10.12 -4.54 8.83
CA ASP A 109 -10.31 -5.92 9.24
C ASP A 109 -10.97 -6.67 8.07
N ILE A 110 -10.32 -7.75 7.64
CA ILE A 110 -10.76 -8.54 6.49
C ILE A 110 -11.92 -9.43 6.90
N LEU A 111 -13.10 -9.21 6.31
CA LEU A 111 -14.28 -10.02 6.54
C LEU A 111 -14.33 -11.22 5.58
N ASP A 112 -13.96 -11.00 4.32
CA ASP A 112 -13.89 -12.05 3.30
C ASP A 112 -12.81 -11.71 2.28
N LYS A 113 -12.22 -12.75 1.65
CA LYS A 113 -11.25 -12.59 0.57
C LYS A 113 -11.25 -13.77 -0.38
N SER A 114 -10.94 -13.49 -1.64
CA SER A 114 -10.83 -14.49 -2.70
C SER A 114 -9.72 -14.11 -3.68
N SER A 115 -9.15 -15.09 -4.37
CA SER A 115 -8.21 -14.83 -5.45
C SER A 115 -8.38 -15.80 -6.62
N MET A 116 -8.05 -15.32 -7.82
CA MET A 116 -8.01 -16.09 -9.05
C MET A 116 -6.61 -15.99 -9.67
N VAL A 117 -6.00 -17.13 -9.95
CA VAL A 117 -4.70 -17.17 -10.65
C VAL A 117 -4.86 -16.71 -12.10
N ILE A 118 -3.95 -15.87 -12.55
CA ILE A 118 -3.84 -15.43 -13.96
C ILE A 118 -2.77 -16.27 -14.64
N ASP A 119 -3.13 -16.82 -15.80
CA ASP A 119 -2.24 -17.52 -16.71
C ASP A 119 -2.28 -16.91 -18.13
N ASP A 120 -1.57 -17.52 -19.09
CA ASP A 120 -1.51 -17.04 -20.46
C ASP A 120 -2.87 -17.11 -21.19
N ARG A 121 -3.80 -17.93 -20.72
CA ARG A 121 -5.15 -18.12 -21.30
C ARG A 121 -6.16 -17.15 -20.71
N THR A 122 -5.89 -16.59 -19.55
CA THR A 122 -6.80 -15.69 -18.84
C THR A 122 -6.99 -14.39 -19.64
N THR A 123 -8.22 -14.12 -20.04
CA THR A 123 -8.58 -12.93 -20.81
C THR A 123 -8.97 -11.75 -19.90
N SER A 124 -9.03 -10.54 -20.47
CA SER A 124 -9.57 -9.37 -19.74
C SER A 124 -11.03 -9.56 -19.32
N LYS A 125 -11.81 -10.33 -20.11
CA LYS A 125 -13.21 -10.64 -19.78
C LYS A 125 -13.31 -11.56 -18.57
N ASP A 126 -12.41 -12.54 -18.45
CA ASP A 126 -12.39 -13.45 -17.31
C ASP A 126 -12.06 -12.68 -16.01
N ILE A 127 -11.10 -11.75 -16.07
CA ILE A 127 -10.75 -10.88 -14.95
C ILE A 127 -11.95 -10.04 -14.51
N ILE A 128 -12.62 -9.37 -15.45
CA ILE A 128 -13.77 -8.51 -15.15
C ILE A 128 -14.93 -9.33 -14.57
N ASN A 129 -15.25 -10.47 -15.20
CA ASN A 129 -16.32 -11.35 -14.73
C ASN A 129 -16.02 -11.90 -13.33
N TYR A 130 -14.77 -12.26 -13.06
CA TYR A 130 -14.37 -12.72 -11.73
C TYR A 130 -14.55 -11.63 -10.68
N ILE A 131 -14.13 -10.38 -10.95
CA ILE A 131 -14.31 -9.25 -10.03
C ILE A 131 -15.80 -9.04 -9.74
N ILE A 132 -16.64 -8.95 -10.79
CA ILE A 132 -18.08 -8.73 -10.64
C ILE A 132 -18.73 -9.83 -9.82
N LYS A 133 -18.51 -11.09 -10.21
CA LYS A 133 -19.09 -12.24 -9.52
C LYS A 133 -18.70 -12.29 -8.05
N THR A 134 -17.40 -12.21 -7.78
CA THR A 134 -16.87 -12.33 -6.41
C THR A 134 -17.32 -11.18 -5.50
N CYS A 135 -17.35 -9.94 -6.01
CA CYS A 135 -17.84 -8.81 -5.22
C CYS A 135 -19.32 -8.95 -4.86
N ASN A 136 -20.18 -9.39 -5.80
CA ASN A 136 -21.60 -9.64 -5.51
C ASN A 136 -21.76 -10.77 -4.48
N GLU A 137 -21.05 -11.88 -4.64
CA GLU A 137 -21.07 -13.00 -3.68
C GLU A 137 -20.62 -12.56 -2.27
N MET A 138 -19.57 -11.73 -2.16
CA MET A 138 -19.12 -11.19 -0.87
C MET A 138 -20.17 -10.30 -0.19
N ILE A 139 -20.86 -9.45 -0.95
CA ILE A 139 -21.95 -8.62 -0.41
C ILE A 139 -23.11 -9.50 0.07
N GLU A 140 -23.53 -10.46 -0.75
CA GLU A 140 -24.64 -11.36 -0.42
C GLU A 140 -24.35 -12.22 0.80
N ASN A 141 -23.17 -12.84 0.87
CA ASN A 141 -22.77 -13.73 1.97
C ASN A 141 -22.52 -12.98 3.29
N SER A 142 -22.19 -11.70 3.25
CA SER A 142 -21.93 -10.90 4.45
C SER A 142 -23.18 -10.38 5.16
N GLU A 143 -24.38 -10.62 4.61
CA GLU A 143 -25.66 -10.07 5.09
C GLU A 143 -25.67 -8.52 5.17
N LEU A 144 -24.74 -7.87 4.47
CA LEU A 144 -24.66 -6.42 4.41
C LEU A 144 -25.68 -5.86 3.42
N THR A 145 -26.32 -4.78 3.82
CA THR A 145 -27.12 -4.00 2.88
C THR A 145 -26.23 -3.17 1.97
N LYS A 146 -26.59 -3.01 0.70
CA LYS A 146 -25.77 -2.28 -0.30
C LYS A 146 -25.42 -0.86 0.13
N ASP A 147 -26.28 -0.18 0.87
CA ASP A 147 -26.07 1.17 1.39
C ASP A 147 -24.93 1.25 2.42
N LYS A 148 -24.54 0.13 3.04
CA LYS A 148 -23.36 0.06 3.92
C LYS A 148 -22.06 -0.15 3.17
N VAL A 149 -22.10 -0.55 1.90
CA VAL A 149 -20.90 -0.76 1.07
C VAL A 149 -20.51 0.56 0.39
N LEU A 150 -19.35 1.09 0.73
CA LEU A 150 -18.83 2.36 0.18
C LEU A 150 -18.57 2.30 -1.32
N GLY A 151 -18.28 1.11 -1.85
CA GLY A 151 -17.91 0.89 -3.24
C GLY A 151 -16.80 -0.12 -3.42
N LEU A 152 -16.25 -0.18 -4.63
CA LEU A 152 -15.13 -1.01 -5.04
C LEU A 152 -13.94 -0.16 -5.46
N GLY A 153 -12.81 -0.29 -4.77
CA GLY A 153 -11.53 0.26 -5.22
C GLY A 153 -10.72 -0.80 -5.96
N VAL A 154 -10.20 -0.49 -7.15
CA VAL A 154 -9.41 -1.44 -7.96
C VAL A 154 -8.01 -0.90 -8.24
N GLY A 155 -6.99 -1.61 -7.77
CA GLY A 155 -5.60 -1.37 -8.14
C GLY A 155 -5.18 -2.25 -9.31
N VAL A 156 -4.58 -1.66 -10.34
CA VAL A 156 -4.02 -2.41 -11.47
C VAL A 156 -2.54 -2.13 -11.60
N VAL A 157 -1.69 -3.18 -11.58
CA VAL A 157 -0.25 -2.99 -11.80
C VAL A 157 0.04 -2.56 -13.25
N PRO A 158 1.10 -1.76 -13.49
CA PRO A 158 1.40 -1.21 -14.81
C PRO A 158 1.52 -2.23 -15.94
N SER A 159 2.09 -3.40 -15.66
CA SER A 159 2.23 -4.49 -16.64
C SER A 159 0.89 -5.05 -17.15
N MET A 160 -0.20 -4.86 -16.42
CA MET A 160 -1.55 -5.32 -16.80
C MET A 160 -2.39 -4.27 -17.53
N TRP A 161 -1.94 -3.02 -17.62
CA TRP A 161 -2.72 -1.94 -18.25
C TRP A 161 -3.06 -2.26 -19.70
N GLY A 162 -2.10 -2.73 -20.51
CA GLY A 162 -2.34 -3.09 -21.90
C GLY A 162 -3.40 -4.19 -22.05
N LYS A 163 -3.36 -5.23 -21.21
CA LYS A 163 -4.34 -6.33 -21.19
C LYS A 163 -5.76 -5.85 -20.86
N LEU A 164 -5.88 -4.87 -19.96
CA LEU A 164 -7.16 -4.29 -19.54
C LEU A 164 -7.59 -3.07 -20.35
N LYS A 165 -6.79 -2.67 -21.36
CA LYS A 165 -7.04 -1.49 -22.20
C LYS A 165 -7.09 -0.18 -21.39
N ILE A 166 -6.16 -0.05 -20.44
CA ILE A 166 -5.92 1.15 -19.66
C ILE A 166 -4.72 1.86 -20.29
N PHE A 167 -4.86 3.12 -20.68
CA PHE A 167 -3.83 3.88 -21.40
C PHE A 167 -3.73 5.30 -20.83
N TYR A 168 -2.60 5.95 -21.08
CA TYR A 168 -2.48 7.37 -20.80
C TYR A 168 -3.27 8.19 -21.81
N LYS A 169 -4.11 9.09 -21.30
CA LYS A 169 -4.81 10.12 -22.06
C LYS A 169 -4.52 11.47 -21.41
N ASP A 170 -3.96 12.40 -22.17
CA ASP A 170 -3.59 13.74 -21.68
C ASP A 170 -2.69 13.73 -20.42
N GLY A 171 -1.80 12.72 -20.31
CA GLY A 171 -0.89 12.55 -19.18
C GLY A 171 -1.49 11.88 -17.96
N ILE A 172 -2.77 11.49 -17.99
CA ILE A 172 -3.48 10.82 -16.90
C ILE A 172 -3.88 9.40 -17.35
N LEU A 173 -3.84 8.43 -16.42
CA LEU A 173 -4.33 7.07 -16.68
C LEU A 173 -5.85 7.07 -16.84
N ASP A 174 -6.31 6.62 -18.00
CA ASP A 174 -7.74 6.50 -18.32
C ASP A 174 -8.25 5.09 -18.03
N PHE A 175 -9.03 4.96 -16.98
CA PHE A 175 -9.69 3.72 -16.55
C PHE A 175 -11.14 3.63 -17.05
N THR A 176 -11.67 4.60 -17.79
CA THR A 176 -13.10 4.71 -18.13
C THR A 176 -13.66 3.42 -18.71
N ASN A 177 -13.03 2.85 -19.74
CA ASN A 177 -13.50 1.61 -20.36
C ASN A 177 -13.52 0.41 -19.40
N PHE A 178 -12.58 0.35 -18.46
CA PHE A 178 -12.52 -0.70 -17.46
C PHE A 178 -13.61 -0.52 -16.41
N ILE A 179 -13.82 0.70 -15.93
CA ILE A 179 -14.89 1.07 -14.98
C ILE A 179 -16.26 0.78 -15.58
N ASP A 180 -16.52 1.20 -16.83
CA ASP A 180 -17.80 0.97 -17.52
C ASP A 180 -18.20 -0.51 -17.57
N LYS A 181 -17.21 -1.39 -17.80
CA LYS A 181 -17.44 -2.84 -17.82
C LYS A 181 -17.74 -3.41 -16.44
N LEU A 182 -17.10 -2.93 -15.39
CA LEU A 182 -17.38 -3.33 -14.01
C LEU A 182 -18.74 -2.83 -13.56
N SER A 183 -19.09 -1.60 -13.88
CA SER A 183 -20.39 -0.97 -13.56
C SER A 183 -21.57 -1.66 -14.25
N GLY A 184 -21.33 -2.37 -15.34
CA GLY A 184 -22.36 -3.18 -15.99
C GLY A 184 -22.85 -4.38 -15.17
N GLY A 185 -22.13 -4.76 -14.10
CA GLY A 185 -22.48 -5.89 -13.25
C GLY A 185 -22.39 -5.62 -11.75
N LEU A 186 -21.99 -4.41 -11.36
CA LEU A 186 -21.87 -3.98 -9.95
C LEU A 186 -22.61 -2.65 -9.75
N GLU A 187 -23.55 -2.65 -8.81
CA GLU A 187 -24.33 -1.45 -8.43
C GLU A 187 -23.70 -0.72 -7.24
N VAL A 188 -22.41 -0.43 -7.31
CA VAL A 188 -21.65 0.31 -6.31
C VAL A 188 -20.71 1.31 -6.99
N ASP A 189 -20.27 2.34 -6.27
CA ASP A 189 -19.25 3.27 -6.77
C ASP A 189 -17.94 2.52 -7.06
N ILE A 190 -17.29 2.82 -8.18
CA ILE A 190 -16.04 2.15 -8.59
C ILE A 190 -14.95 3.19 -8.80
N HIS A 191 -13.86 3.03 -8.07
CA HIS A 191 -12.66 3.85 -8.21
C HIS A 191 -11.48 2.97 -8.62
N CYS A 192 -10.67 3.43 -9.54
CA CYS A 192 -9.51 2.69 -10.04
C CYS A 192 -8.23 3.52 -9.91
N GLY A 193 -7.11 2.83 -9.75
CA GLY A 193 -5.82 3.48 -9.67
C GLY A 193 -4.64 2.54 -9.94
N ASN A 194 -3.45 3.11 -9.96
CA ASN A 194 -2.23 2.33 -9.99
C ASN A 194 -2.06 1.54 -8.69
N ALA A 195 -1.97 0.21 -8.78
CA ALA A 195 -1.88 -0.68 -7.63
C ALA A 195 -0.72 -0.32 -6.69
N ILE A 196 0.43 0.12 -7.22
CA ILE A 196 1.60 0.44 -6.40
C ILE A 196 1.32 1.64 -5.49
N GLY A 197 0.68 2.70 -6.03
CA GLY A 197 0.24 3.85 -5.25
C GLY A 197 -0.80 3.47 -4.19
N LEU A 198 -1.76 2.63 -4.55
CA LEU A 198 -2.80 2.17 -3.65
C LEU A 198 -2.27 1.27 -2.53
N MET A 199 -1.30 0.38 -2.82
CA MET A 199 -0.61 -0.41 -1.79
C MET A 199 0.18 0.50 -0.84
N ALA A 200 0.83 1.53 -1.36
CA ALA A 200 1.53 2.52 -0.54
C ALA A 200 0.56 3.29 0.37
N LEU A 201 -0.61 3.66 -0.14
CA LEU A 201 -1.69 4.25 0.63
C LEU A 201 -2.11 3.30 1.77
N ALA A 202 -2.48 2.07 1.45
CA ALA A 202 -2.87 1.06 2.44
C ALA A 202 -1.81 0.85 3.53
N ASN A 203 -0.55 0.73 3.14
CA ASN A 203 0.55 0.55 4.10
C ASN A 203 0.67 1.71 5.12
N ASN A 204 0.20 2.91 4.77
CA ASN A 204 0.23 4.08 5.65
C ASN A 204 -1.07 4.29 6.42
N GLU A 205 -2.21 3.94 5.84
CA GLU A 205 -3.52 4.25 6.43
C GLU A 205 -3.90 3.35 7.59
N PHE A 206 -3.39 2.11 7.60
CA PHE A 206 -3.74 1.17 8.66
C PHE A 206 -2.99 1.48 9.96
N ARG A 207 -3.59 2.38 10.76
CA ARG A 207 -3.27 2.68 12.17
C ARG A 207 -1.79 2.93 12.49
N THR A 208 -1.13 3.82 11.77
CA THR A 208 0.09 4.41 12.33
C THR A 208 -0.15 5.89 12.59
N ALA A 209 -0.34 6.26 13.84
CA ALA A 209 -0.55 7.62 14.35
C ALA A 209 0.47 8.66 13.84
N ASN A 210 1.55 8.23 13.19
CA ASN A 210 2.64 9.08 12.71
C ASN A 210 2.92 8.94 11.20
N GLY A 211 2.09 8.23 10.42
CA GLY A 211 2.41 7.86 9.02
C GLY A 211 2.45 9.01 8.03
N TYR A 212 1.60 10.02 8.21
CA TYR A 212 1.41 11.12 7.23
C TYR A 212 2.35 12.32 7.40
N GLN A 213 3.22 12.32 8.41
CA GLN A 213 4.04 13.50 8.70
C GLN A 213 5.36 13.56 7.96
N THR A 214 5.71 12.54 7.18
CA THR A 214 7.01 12.46 6.52
C THR A 214 6.91 11.98 5.08
N ASN A 215 7.81 12.48 4.23
CA ASN A 215 7.97 11.95 2.88
C ASN A 215 8.42 10.49 2.93
N GLN A 216 7.77 9.65 2.12
CA GLN A 216 8.06 8.22 2.06
C GLN A 216 8.20 7.76 0.61
N VAL A 217 9.07 6.79 0.40
CA VAL A 217 9.17 6.01 -0.83
C VAL A 217 8.69 4.60 -0.53
N PHE A 218 7.73 4.12 -1.29
CA PHE A 218 7.26 2.73 -1.27
C PHE A 218 7.84 2.02 -2.49
N LEU A 219 8.77 1.09 -2.26
CA LEU A 219 9.47 0.33 -3.29
C LEU A 219 8.84 -1.05 -3.41
N TYR A 220 8.27 -1.33 -4.57
CA TYR A 220 7.61 -2.59 -4.88
C TYR A 220 8.49 -3.48 -5.74
N ASN A 221 8.73 -4.72 -5.32
CA ASN A 221 9.49 -5.72 -6.06
C ASN A 221 8.56 -6.78 -6.68
N GLY A 222 8.09 -6.51 -7.89
CA GLY A 222 7.29 -7.44 -8.71
C GLY A 222 8.08 -8.02 -9.88
N ASN A 223 7.42 -8.22 -11.03
CA ASN A 223 8.13 -8.53 -12.28
C ASN A 223 9.00 -7.33 -12.72
N GLN A 224 8.55 -6.15 -12.37
CA GLN A 224 9.28 -4.89 -12.51
C GLN A 224 9.51 -4.29 -11.12
N VAL A 225 10.59 -3.54 -10.96
CA VAL A 225 10.82 -2.74 -9.76
C VAL A 225 10.11 -1.41 -9.94
N ASN A 226 9.15 -1.14 -9.07
CA ASN A 226 8.30 0.04 -9.14
C ASN A 226 8.35 0.82 -7.83
N LEU A 227 8.00 2.09 -7.86
CA LEU A 227 7.86 2.91 -6.67
C LEU A 227 6.59 3.73 -6.66
N ALA A 228 6.17 4.09 -5.45
CA ALA A 228 5.24 5.20 -5.21
C ALA A 228 5.87 6.18 -4.21
N ILE A 229 5.58 7.46 -4.39
CA ILE A 229 6.07 8.52 -3.50
C ILE A 229 4.88 9.11 -2.77
N ILE A 230 4.97 9.16 -1.45
CA ILE A 230 4.01 9.81 -0.58
C ILE A 230 4.66 11.05 0.00
N ASN A 231 4.14 12.21 -0.35
CA ASN A 231 4.60 13.49 0.15
C ASN A 231 3.83 13.87 1.43
N LYS A 232 4.53 14.56 2.33
CA LYS A 232 3.93 15.14 3.53
C LYS A 232 2.78 16.07 3.13
N ASN A 233 1.59 15.85 3.70
CA ASN A 233 0.38 16.66 3.56
C ASN A 233 -0.40 16.55 2.24
N GLU A 234 -0.01 15.73 1.30
CA GLU A 234 -0.82 15.51 0.10
C GLU A 234 -1.54 14.17 0.18
N LEU A 235 -2.78 14.22 0.67
CA LEU A 235 -3.84 13.27 0.32
C LEU A 235 -4.29 13.62 -1.11
N SER A 236 -3.35 13.68 -2.06
CA SER A 236 -3.74 13.86 -3.44
C SER A 236 -4.14 12.48 -3.98
N SER A 237 -5.31 12.42 -4.58
CA SER A 237 -5.78 11.30 -5.40
C SER A 237 -4.81 10.93 -6.54
N ASP A 238 -3.81 11.74 -6.76
CA ASP A 238 -2.82 11.58 -7.82
C ASP A 238 -1.54 10.92 -7.28
N TYR A 239 -1.66 9.64 -6.92
CA TYR A 239 -0.48 8.81 -6.67
C TYR A 239 0.21 8.55 -8.01
N VAL A 240 1.09 9.48 -8.40
CA VAL A 240 1.86 9.35 -9.63
C VAL A 240 2.91 8.26 -9.41
N SER A 241 2.72 7.14 -10.06
CA SER A 241 3.73 6.08 -10.13
C SER A 241 4.68 6.36 -11.28
N TYR A 242 5.96 6.56 -10.98
CA TYR A 242 7.03 6.74 -11.99
C TYR A 242 7.66 5.40 -12.41
N THR A 243 6.85 4.41 -12.67
CA THR A 243 7.29 3.03 -12.87
C THR A 243 8.32 2.84 -13.99
N SER A 244 8.12 3.46 -15.15
CA SER A 244 9.05 3.36 -16.26
C SER A 244 10.37 4.09 -16.00
N THR A 245 10.35 5.12 -15.18
CA THR A 245 11.52 5.94 -14.89
C THR A 245 12.50 5.21 -13.98
N ILE A 246 12.02 4.46 -12.99
CA ILE A 246 12.89 3.78 -12.03
C ILE A 246 13.65 2.63 -12.66
N GLU A 247 13.10 1.92 -13.63
CA GLU A 247 13.79 0.84 -14.34
C GLU A 247 15.01 1.34 -15.14
N ARG A 248 15.04 2.62 -15.50
CA ARG A 248 16.15 3.27 -16.19
C ARG A 248 17.21 3.87 -15.26
N TYR A 249 17.00 3.86 -13.95
CA TYR A 249 18.02 4.33 -13.00
C TYR A 249 19.24 3.43 -13.07
N ILE A 250 20.43 4.05 -13.15
CA ILE A 250 21.70 3.34 -13.20
C ILE A 250 22.15 3.07 -11.77
N VAL A 251 22.31 1.81 -11.42
CA VAL A 251 22.78 1.34 -10.10
C VAL A 251 24.20 0.74 -10.18
N CYS A 252 24.69 0.44 -11.38
CA CYS A 252 26.01 -0.08 -11.64
C CYS A 252 26.49 0.41 -13.02
N PRO A 253 27.23 1.53 -13.14
CA PRO A 253 27.58 2.15 -14.44
C PRO A 253 28.23 1.21 -15.44
N ASN A 254 29.04 0.25 -14.98
CA ASN A 254 29.71 -0.75 -15.81
C ASN A 254 29.02 -2.13 -15.76
N GLY A 255 27.72 -2.14 -15.41
CA GLY A 255 26.96 -3.37 -15.22
C GLY A 255 26.41 -3.95 -16.53
N LYS A 256 25.48 -4.90 -16.37
CA LYS A 256 24.86 -5.66 -17.46
C LYS A 256 24.10 -4.77 -18.42
N SER A 257 24.03 -5.19 -19.67
CA SER A 257 23.17 -4.58 -20.69
C SER A 257 21.79 -5.23 -20.72
N PHE A 258 20.78 -4.43 -21.04
CA PHE A 258 19.43 -4.91 -21.35
C PHE A 258 18.88 -4.07 -22.51
N GLU A 259 18.28 -4.71 -23.51
CA GLU A 259 17.80 -4.04 -24.71
C GLU A 259 16.82 -2.91 -24.38
N GLY A 260 17.04 -1.71 -24.92
CA GLY A 260 16.22 -0.52 -24.68
C GLY A 260 16.47 0.21 -23.35
N TYR A 261 17.43 -0.26 -22.54
CA TYR A 261 17.76 0.34 -21.24
C TYR A 261 19.27 0.68 -21.14
N PRO A 262 19.64 1.66 -20.29
CA PRO A 262 21.06 1.93 -20.01
C PRO A 262 21.75 0.70 -19.39
N ASN A 263 23.04 0.54 -19.67
CA ASN A 263 23.85 -0.47 -19.01
C ASN A 263 23.86 -0.23 -17.49
N GLY A 264 23.79 -1.31 -16.72
CA GLY A 264 23.75 -1.25 -15.26
C GLY A 264 22.49 -0.59 -14.68
N SER A 265 21.43 -0.53 -15.47
CA SER A 265 20.13 -0.02 -15.02
C SER A 265 19.45 -0.98 -14.05
N VAL A 266 18.48 -0.47 -13.28
CA VAL A 266 17.62 -1.27 -12.40
C VAL A 266 17.00 -2.45 -13.18
N LYS A 267 16.57 -2.21 -14.44
CA LYS A 267 16.06 -3.28 -15.32
C LYS A 267 17.07 -4.38 -15.56
N ALA A 268 18.31 -4.01 -15.87
CA ALA A 268 19.37 -4.96 -16.22
C ALA A 268 19.93 -5.71 -14.99
N GLU A 269 19.90 -5.09 -13.81
CA GLU A 269 20.57 -5.59 -12.61
C GLU A 269 19.64 -6.13 -11.54
N LEU A 270 18.48 -5.50 -11.33
CA LEU A 270 17.61 -5.74 -10.18
C LEU A 270 16.20 -6.26 -10.54
N SER A 271 15.89 -6.38 -11.84
CA SER A 271 14.64 -7.06 -12.22
C SER A 271 14.67 -8.52 -11.77
N ARG A 272 13.50 -9.08 -11.47
CA ARG A 272 13.38 -10.49 -11.07
C ARG A 272 14.11 -11.44 -12.03
N THR A 273 13.94 -11.21 -13.34
CA THR A 273 14.62 -12.00 -14.38
C THR A 273 16.14 -11.85 -14.30
N ALA A 274 16.64 -10.63 -14.11
CA ALA A 274 18.07 -10.36 -14.00
C ALA A 274 18.70 -11.07 -12.79
N ILE A 275 18.02 -11.05 -11.64
CA ILE A 275 18.46 -11.74 -10.41
C ILE A 275 18.43 -13.26 -10.60
N ILE A 276 17.34 -13.82 -11.14
CA ILE A 276 17.25 -15.26 -11.43
C ILE A 276 18.37 -15.70 -12.39
N ASN A 277 18.61 -14.97 -13.45
CA ASN A 277 19.69 -15.27 -14.39
C ASN A 277 21.05 -15.21 -13.72
N ALA A 278 21.32 -14.21 -12.86
CA ALA A 278 22.57 -14.13 -12.13
C ALA A 278 22.82 -15.36 -11.22
N PHE A 279 21.81 -15.87 -10.54
CA PHE A 279 21.93 -17.13 -9.80
C PHE A 279 22.12 -18.33 -10.71
N ASN A 280 21.41 -18.40 -11.85
CA ASN A 280 21.56 -19.47 -12.83
C ASN A 280 22.99 -19.54 -13.43
N ASP A 281 23.66 -18.39 -13.59
CA ASP A 281 25.01 -18.28 -14.15
C ASP A 281 26.09 -18.83 -13.23
N ILE A 282 25.89 -18.73 -11.91
CA ILE A 282 26.83 -19.26 -10.91
C ILE A 282 26.48 -20.67 -10.42
N TYR A 283 25.23 -21.12 -10.66
CA TYR A 283 24.71 -22.37 -10.09
C TYR A 283 25.40 -23.61 -10.68
N SER A 284 26.18 -24.28 -9.87
CA SER A 284 26.76 -25.58 -10.19
C SER A 284 27.23 -26.29 -8.91
N LYS A 285 27.47 -27.60 -9.01
CA LYS A 285 28.00 -28.39 -7.89
C LYS A 285 29.36 -27.88 -7.39
N ASP A 286 30.18 -27.33 -8.30
CA ASP A 286 31.54 -26.87 -7.97
C ASP A 286 31.56 -25.41 -7.48
N LYS A 287 30.74 -24.51 -8.05
CA LYS A 287 30.75 -23.08 -7.71
C LYS A 287 29.85 -22.74 -6.52
N THR A 288 28.69 -23.40 -6.43
CA THR A 288 27.70 -23.16 -5.38
C THR A 288 27.30 -24.48 -4.71
N PRO A 289 28.24 -25.19 -4.06
CA PRO A 289 28.03 -26.55 -3.57
C PRO A 289 26.91 -26.64 -2.55
N VAL A 290 26.78 -25.65 -1.66
CA VAL A 290 25.76 -25.65 -0.63
C VAL A 290 24.38 -25.37 -1.20
N LEU A 291 24.26 -24.39 -2.11
CA LEU A 291 23.00 -24.10 -2.81
C LEU A 291 22.57 -25.30 -3.68
N TYR A 292 23.54 -25.95 -4.35
CA TYR A 292 23.28 -27.14 -5.15
C TYR A 292 22.73 -28.30 -4.30
N GLU A 293 23.31 -28.53 -3.10
CA GLU A 293 22.81 -29.51 -2.15
C GLU A 293 21.40 -29.21 -1.67
N ILE A 294 21.16 -27.96 -1.22
CA ILE A 294 19.84 -27.52 -0.69
C ILE A 294 18.73 -27.64 -1.72
N THR A 295 19.07 -27.44 -3.02
CA THR A 295 18.11 -27.53 -4.11
C THR A 295 18.06 -28.91 -4.76
N GLU A 296 18.84 -29.88 -4.26
CA GLU A 296 18.94 -31.25 -4.82
C GLU A 296 19.33 -31.24 -6.32
N GLY A 297 20.15 -30.27 -6.75
CA GLY A 297 20.55 -30.09 -8.14
C GLY A 297 19.50 -29.46 -9.07
N ASP A 298 18.35 -29.06 -8.54
CA ASP A 298 17.24 -28.49 -9.32
C ASP A 298 17.22 -26.95 -9.23
N LYS A 299 17.60 -26.28 -10.33
CA LYS A 299 17.60 -24.82 -10.44
C LYS A 299 16.21 -24.19 -10.18
N SER A 300 15.13 -24.89 -10.51
CA SER A 300 13.77 -24.35 -10.34
C SER A 300 13.39 -24.13 -8.87
N LYS A 301 14.11 -24.81 -7.98
CA LYS A 301 13.92 -24.69 -6.53
C LYS A 301 14.66 -23.50 -5.90
N ILE A 302 15.43 -22.72 -6.68
CA ILE A 302 16.10 -21.52 -6.16
C ILE A 302 15.05 -20.49 -5.75
N ASN A 303 15.08 -20.07 -4.49
CA ASN A 303 14.22 -19.04 -3.93
C ASN A 303 14.98 -18.28 -2.82
N PRO A 304 14.47 -17.12 -2.34
CA PRO A 304 15.16 -16.33 -1.32
C PRO A 304 15.56 -17.12 -0.08
N ASP A 305 14.70 -17.96 0.48
CA ASP A 305 15.00 -18.73 1.68
C ASP A 305 16.17 -19.70 1.49
N ARG A 306 16.21 -20.42 0.36
CA ARG A 306 17.29 -21.34 0.04
C ARG A 306 18.61 -20.63 -0.24
N VAL A 307 18.53 -19.46 -0.91
CA VAL A 307 19.70 -18.59 -1.15
C VAL A 307 20.29 -18.12 0.17
N PHE A 308 19.47 -17.60 1.08
CA PHE A 308 19.93 -17.16 2.40
C PHE A 308 20.42 -18.34 3.26
N MET A 309 19.81 -19.51 3.14
CA MET A 309 20.29 -20.73 3.82
C MET A 309 21.69 -21.14 3.33
N ALA A 310 21.92 -21.09 2.03
CA ALA A 310 23.23 -21.37 1.44
C ALA A 310 24.29 -20.35 1.87
N LEU A 311 23.93 -19.06 1.86
CA LEU A 311 24.77 -17.96 2.34
C LEU A 311 25.16 -18.19 3.81
N MET A 312 24.20 -18.52 4.68
CA MET A 312 24.45 -18.75 6.12
C MET A 312 25.27 -20.03 6.41
N ARG A 313 25.28 -20.98 5.48
CA ARG A 313 26.13 -22.19 5.53
C ARG A 313 27.52 -21.97 4.90
N GLY A 314 27.84 -20.74 4.46
CA GLY A 314 29.17 -20.38 3.95
C GLY A 314 29.38 -20.67 2.47
N ASP A 315 28.34 -20.62 1.63
CA ASP A 315 28.51 -20.67 0.17
C ASP A 315 29.04 -19.33 -0.33
N GLU A 316 30.33 -19.23 -0.54
CA GLU A 316 31.04 -17.98 -0.86
C GLU A 316 30.57 -17.34 -2.18
N ALA A 317 30.26 -18.14 -3.21
CA ALA A 317 29.78 -17.62 -4.47
C ALA A 317 28.35 -17.03 -4.34
N VAL A 318 27.49 -17.70 -3.56
CA VAL A 318 26.15 -17.20 -3.22
C VAL A 318 26.28 -15.91 -2.41
N LYS A 319 27.15 -15.89 -1.40
CA LYS A 319 27.39 -14.68 -0.57
C LYS A 319 27.81 -13.50 -1.43
N THR A 320 28.81 -13.69 -2.29
CA THR A 320 29.33 -12.62 -3.19
C THR A 320 28.22 -12.05 -4.07
N LEU A 321 27.36 -12.90 -4.65
CA LEU A 321 26.24 -12.45 -5.49
C LEU A 321 25.15 -11.74 -4.68
N VAL A 322 24.81 -12.24 -3.49
CA VAL A 322 23.83 -11.59 -2.61
C VAL A 322 24.32 -10.21 -2.19
N ASP A 323 25.60 -10.10 -1.77
CA ASP A 323 26.19 -8.83 -1.35
C ASP A 323 26.24 -7.82 -2.52
N ASP A 324 26.51 -8.26 -3.76
CA ASP A 324 26.44 -7.44 -4.97
C ASP A 324 25.02 -6.93 -5.24
N ILE A 325 24.01 -7.79 -5.12
CA ILE A 325 22.61 -7.41 -5.26
C ILE A 325 22.21 -6.37 -4.20
N ILE A 326 22.61 -6.60 -2.94
CA ILE A 326 22.35 -5.66 -1.83
C ILE A 326 23.02 -4.31 -2.11
N ALA A 327 24.26 -4.32 -2.61
CA ALA A 327 24.98 -3.10 -2.97
C ALA A 327 24.22 -2.28 -4.01
N LYS A 328 23.71 -2.90 -5.06
CA LYS A 328 22.92 -2.24 -6.11
C LYS A 328 21.59 -1.69 -5.57
N TYR A 329 20.88 -2.44 -4.73
CA TYR A 329 19.69 -1.91 -4.05
C TYR A 329 20.05 -0.75 -3.11
N THR A 330 21.20 -0.80 -2.45
CA THR A 330 21.67 0.26 -1.56
C THR A 330 21.92 1.56 -2.33
N VAL A 331 22.53 1.50 -3.52
CA VAL A 331 22.68 2.66 -4.41
C VAL A 331 21.33 3.24 -4.81
N LEU A 332 20.36 2.39 -5.20
CA LEU A 332 19.02 2.82 -5.54
C LEU A 332 18.33 3.51 -4.36
N ILE A 333 18.33 2.86 -3.20
CA ILE A 333 17.70 3.33 -1.96
C ILE A 333 18.30 4.67 -1.51
N ASN A 334 19.62 4.79 -1.50
CA ASN A 334 20.31 6.03 -1.15
C ASN A 334 19.88 7.19 -2.07
N ASN A 335 19.88 6.96 -3.40
CA ASN A 335 19.50 7.98 -4.36
C ASN A 335 18.03 8.38 -4.21
N LEU A 336 17.12 7.43 -3.97
CA LEU A 336 15.71 7.71 -3.71
C LEU A 336 15.51 8.46 -2.39
N ALA A 337 16.25 8.10 -1.33
CA ALA A 337 16.19 8.78 -0.04
C ALA A 337 16.55 10.26 -0.15
N ILE A 338 17.60 10.56 -0.92
CA ILE A 338 18.11 11.93 -1.09
C ILE A 338 17.21 12.73 -2.04
N SER A 339 16.90 12.19 -3.24
CA SER A 339 16.16 12.91 -4.27
C SER A 339 14.72 13.24 -3.88
N HIS A 340 14.09 12.42 -3.05
CA HIS A 340 12.72 12.62 -2.59
C HIS A 340 12.62 13.10 -1.12
N PHE A 341 13.76 13.43 -0.50
CA PHE A 341 13.79 13.79 0.92
C PHE A 341 13.06 12.76 1.81
N ALA A 342 13.13 11.49 1.43
CA ALA A 342 12.37 10.44 2.09
C ALA A 342 12.93 10.17 3.48
N LYS A 343 12.07 10.24 4.49
CA LYS A 343 12.37 9.86 5.88
C LYS A 343 12.11 8.38 6.14
N LYS A 344 11.40 7.73 5.22
CA LYS A 344 11.06 6.31 5.30
C LYS A 344 11.07 5.70 3.90
N ILE A 345 11.65 4.52 3.77
CA ILE A 345 11.66 3.72 2.54
C ILE A 345 11.07 2.37 2.89
N VAL A 346 9.91 2.09 2.32
CA VAL A 346 9.16 0.86 2.58
C VAL A 346 9.46 -0.14 1.48
N LEU A 347 9.96 -1.31 1.84
CA LEU A 347 10.20 -2.42 0.92
C LEU A 347 8.97 -3.34 0.94
N HIS A 348 8.30 -3.48 -0.19
CA HIS A 348 7.15 -4.36 -0.35
C HIS A 348 7.43 -5.47 -1.35
N ASN A 349 6.97 -6.68 -1.06
CA ASN A 349 7.14 -7.89 -1.88
C ASN A 349 8.60 -8.33 -2.08
N PHE A 350 9.48 -8.02 -1.14
CA PHE A 350 10.86 -8.48 -1.14
C PHE A 350 11.02 -9.89 -0.56
N HIS A 351 9.99 -10.42 0.08
CA HIS A 351 9.96 -11.77 0.68
C HIS A 351 11.12 -12.06 1.64
N LEU A 352 11.50 -11.06 2.43
CA LEU A 352 12.55 -11.18 3.45
C LEU A 352 11.92 -11.39 4.83
N ASN A 353 12.41 -12.37 5.58
CA ASN A 353 12.12 -12.46 7.00
C ASN A 353 13.05 -11.51 7.81
N GLU A 354 12.79 -11.35 9.10
CA GLU A 354 13.55 -10.41 9.95
C GLU A 354 15.07 -10.66 9.92
N LYS A 355 15.52 -11.90 10.01
CA LYS A 355 16.97 -12.23 9.99
C LYS A 355 17.62 -11.90 8.65
N GLN A 356 16.93 -12.15 7.56
CA GLN A 356 17.37 -11.80 6.21
C GLN A 356 17.43 -10.29 6.03
N PHE A 357 16.41 -9.58 6.52
CA PHE A 357 16.37 -8.14 6.48
C PHE A 357 17.47 -7.50 7.33
N ASP A 358 17.76 -8.02 8.52
CA ASP A 358 18.86 -7.59 9.37
C ASP A 358 20.22 -7.77 8.69
N TYR A 359 20.40 -8.87 7.95
CA TYR A 359 21.59 -9.06 7.13
C TYR A 359 21.72 -7.96 6.06
N CYS A 360 20.64 -7.71 5.32
CA CYS A 360 20.62 -6.63 4.31
C CYS A 360 20.92 -5.26 4.92
N LYS A 361 20.35 -4.94 6.08
CA LYS A 361 20.62 -3.67 6.79
C LYS A 361 22.08 -3.53 7.18
N ARG A 362 22.71 -4.58 7.72
CA ARG A 362 24.15 -4.53 8.06
C ARG A 362 25.03 -4.26 6.85
N GLU A 363 24.74 -4.90 5.71
CA GLU A 363 25.50 -4.64 4.47
C GLU A 363 25.23 -3.21 3.93
N MET A 364 24.00 -2.69 4.03
CA MET A 364 23.68 -1.29 3.70
C MET A 364 24.47 -0.29 4.55
N ILE A 365 24.59 -0.51 5.86
CA ILE A 365 25.36 0.36 6.78
C ILE A 365 26.81 0.45 6.36
N ARG A 366 27.42 -0.65 5.88
CA ARG A 366 28.80 -0.66 5.41
C ARG A 366 29.00 0.18 4.15
N LEU A 367 27.96 0.32 3.33
CA LEU A 367 28.07 0.95 2.00
C LEU A 367 27.69 2.45 2.03
N VAL A 368 26.76 2.85 2.87
CA VAL A 368 26.24 4.23 2.89
C VAL A 368 26.32 4.83 4.28
N SER A 369 25.36 4.61 5.17
CA SER A 369 25.38 5.05 6.57
C SER A 369 24.26 4.37 7.34
N GLU A 370 24.39 4.35 8.68
CA GLU A 370 23.34 3.91 9.59
C GLU A 370 22.07 4.75 9.41
N GLU A 371 22.20 6.08 9.27
CA GLU A 371 21.06 6.98 9.07
C GLU A 371 20.19 6.58 7.86
N ILE A 372 20.78 6.24 6.71
CA ILE A 372 20.04 5.82 5.53
C ILE A 372 19.44 4.42 5.72
N ALA A 373 20.22 3.49 6.28
CA ALA A 373 19.75 2.13 6.53
C ALA A 373 18.57 2.09 7.52
N ASP A 374 18.53 2.98 8.51
CA ASP A 374 17.44 3.06 9.47
C ASP A 374 16.13 3.62 8.91
N ARG A 375 16.19 4.33 7.79
CA ARG A 375 14.99 4.76 7.07
C ARG A 375 14.29 3.59 6.36
N VAL A 376 15.00 2.46 6.14
CA VAL A 376 14.49 1.31 5.40
C VAL A 376 13.70 0.39 6.34
N VAL A 377 12.49 0.06 5.95
CA VAL A 377 11.59 -0.84 6.70
C VAL A 377 10.88 -1.79 5.75
N LEU A 378 10.49 -2.96 6.25
CA LEU A 378 9.59 -3.84 5.51
C LEU A 378 8.15 -3.29 5.54
N SER A 379 7.41 -3.53 4.48
CA SER A 379 5.98 -3.24 4.42
C SER A 379 5.23 -4.03 5.48
N LYS A 380 4.24 -3.38 6.10
CA LYS A 380 3.29 -4.04 6.99
C LYS A 380 2.16 -4.75 6.23
N LEU A 381 1.98 -4.38 4.95
CA LEU A 381 1.00 -5.00 4.08
C LEU A 381 1.50 -6.40 3.67
N ASP A 382 0.72 -7.43 3.98
CA ASP A 382 0.98 -8.78 3.47
C ASP A 382 0.70 -8.79 1.96
N GLY A 383 1.63 -9.31 1.17
CA GLY A 383 1.50 -9.40 -0.29
C GLY A 383 0.27 -10.21 -0.77
N LYS A 384 -0.28 -11.08 0.09
CA LYS A 384 -1.54 -11.81 -0.18
C LYS A 384 -2.79 -10.95 -0.01
N ASN A 385 -2.67 -9.76 0.55
CA ASN A 385 -3.75 -8.85 0.85
C ASN A 385 -3.61 -7.51 0.10
N ASN A 386 -3.00 -7.52 -1.09
CA ASN A 386 -2.79 -6.32 -1.90
C ASN A 386 -4.10 -5.59 -2.25
N PHE A 387 -5.25 -6.28 -2.27
CA PHE A 387 -6.57 -5.70 -2.43
C PHE A 387 -6.90 -4.62 -1.39
N LEU A 388 -6.22 -4.62 -0.23
CA LEU A 388 -6.34 -3.56 0.77
C LEU A 388 -6.01 -2.18 0.21
N GLY A 389 -5.18 -2.10 -0.84
CA GLY A 389 -4.95 -0.85 -1.58
C GLY A 389 -6.23 -0.28 -2.19
N GLY A 390 -7.05 -1.13 -2.77
CA GLY A 390 -8.38 -0.75 -3.27
C GLY A 390 -9.34 -0.35 -2.14
N CYS A 391 -9.37 -1.13 -1.03
CA CYS A 391 -10.17 -0.76 0.13
C CYS A 391 -9.78 0.62 0.67
N ALA A 392 -8.48 0.91 0.80
CA ALA A 392 -7.99 2.19 1.29
C ALA A 392 -8.42 3.36 0.39
N LEU A 393 -8.36 3.17 -0.95
CA LEU A 393 -8.84 4.17 -1.91
C LEU A 393 -10.31 4.52 -1.68
N ILE A 394 -11.18 3.50 -1.64
CA ILE A 394 -12.63 3.73 -1.54
C ILE A 394 -13.02 4.27 -0.15
N ILE A 395 -12.36 3.83 0.93
CA ILE A 395 -12.56 4.38 2.27
C ILE A 395 -12.14 5.85 2.30
N GLN A 396 -11.00 6.20 1.72
CA GLN A 396 -10.53 7.58 1.66
C GLN A 396 -11.52 8.46 0.91
N ASP A 397 -11.93 8.07 -0.30
CA ASP A 397 -12.75 8.89 -1.19
C ASP A 397 -14.23 8.94 -0.74
N ASN A 398 -14.80 7.80 -0.38
CA ASN A 398 -16.23 7.68 -0.11
C ASN A 398 -16.62 7.77 1.37
N PHE A 399 -15.66 7.71 2.27
CA PHE A 399 -15.92 7.92 3.70
C PHE A 399 -15.24 9.17 4.23
N TYR A 400 -13.90 9.26 4.22
CA TYR A 400 -13.20 10.38 4.83
C TYR A 400 -13.44 11.70 4.08
N VAL A 401 -13.28 11.73 2.75
CA VAL A 401 -13.49 12.94 1.94
C VAL A 401 -14.95 13.40 1.95
N LYS A 402 -15.90 12.49 2.07
CA LYS A 402 -17.33 12.83 2.24
C LYS A 402 -17.70 13.15 3.69
N GLY A 403 -16.78 13.08 4.65
CA GLY A 403 -17.06 13.37 6.08
C GLY A 403 -17.99 12.36 6.74
N GLY A 404 -17.96 11.09 6.29
CA GLY A 404 -18.86 10.04 6.76
C GLY A 404 -20.32 10.21 6.32
N MET A 405 -20.61 11.15 5.41
CA MET A 405 -21.94 11.33 4.81
C MET A 405 -22.13 10.35 3.64
N GLN A 406 -23.38 9.96 3.42
CA GLN A 406 -23.78 9.19 2.23
C GLN A 406 -23.86 10.07 1.00
#